data_1226728a5b5063680f582612ac21bbbf
#
_entry.id   1226728a5b5063680f582612ac21bbbf
#
_cell.length_a   1.000
_cell.length_b   1.000
_cell.length_c   1.000
_cell.angle_alpha   90.00
_cell.angle_beta   90.00
_cell.angle_gamma   90.00
#
_symmetry.space_group_name_H-M   'P 1'
#
loop_
_entity.id
_entity.type
_entity.pdbx_description
1 polymer ?
#
loop_
_entity_poly.entity_id
_entity_poly.type
_entity_poly.pdbx_seq_one_letter_code
_entity_poly.pdbx_strand_id
1 'polypeptide(L)'
;MNNVILRTSFGIVSIGDVEQGTRSLTSRDRPEPKNMCPTANQLKDDLDDPSFRELRLLEEVEVSPVTSQRHLAVQLGVALGVANLLVRNLAKKGYIRATRAGWKQWVYNLTPSGVGRKANLTLAYVDRVLGHYRRVREILRDDMEGMALGQDSRMAIYGAGEMGELMYLVLRDMGVTQVDFFDIKGGSSFLGTTVRDLGSIEPDEYVKVMVAFSSDIAEKRADLRSIGVDDSKIITFLRASEAVEVT
;
A
#
# COMPACT_ATOMS: atom_id res chain seq x y z
N MET A 1 23.70 -36.60 -25.15
CA MET A 1 24.88 -35.80 -24.69
C MET A 1 24.71 -34.37 -25.21
N ASN A 2 24.09 -33.51 -24.45
CA ASN A 2 24.04 -32.08 -24.73
C ASN A 2 24.31 -31.33 -23.43
N ASN A 3 25.57 -30.90 -23.27
CA ASN A 3 25.98 -30.01 -22.20
C ASN A 3 25.58 -28.57 -22.56
N VAL A 4 24.68 -27.96 -21.81
CA VAL A 4 24.39 -26.53 -21.91
C VAL A 4 25.29 -25.79 -20.92
N ILE A 5 26.23 -25.01 -21.44
CA ILE A 5 27.11 -24.15 -20.65
C ILE A 5 26.47 -22.76 -20.57
N LEU A 6 26.00 -22.37 -19.40
CA LEU A 6 25.62 -20.98 -19.10
C LEU A 6 26.80 -20.26 -18.42
N ARG A 7 27.35 -19.25 -19.09
CA ARG A 7 28.39 -18.36 -18.55
C ARG A 7 27.71 -17.23 -17.75
N THR A 8 27.92 -17.23 -16.45
CA THR A 8 27.66 -16.05 -15.62
C THR A 8 28.96 -15.46 -15.11
N SER A 9 29.00 -14.17 -14.88
CA SER A 9 30.19 -13.37 -14.54
C SER A 9 30.87 -13.70 -13.22
N PHE A 10 30.49 -14.78 -12.55
CA PHE A 10 31.10 -15.27 -11.32
C PHE A 10 31.18 -16.81 -11.35
N GLY A 11 32.31 -17.33 -11.79
CA GLY A 11 32.78 -18.68 -11.49
C GLY A 11 32.00 -19.83 -12.14
N ILE A 12 32.74 -20.82 -12.61
CA ILE A 12 32.23 -22.08 -13.16
C ILE A 12 31.83 -22.99 -11.99
N VAL A 13 30.56 -23.38 -11.91
CA VAL A 13 30.06 -24.44 -11.01
C VAL A 13 29.59 -25.61 -11.87
N SER A 14 30.22 -26.78 -11.68
CA SER A 14 29.82 -28.04 -12.30
C SER A 14 28.69 -28.65 -11.49
N ILE A 15 27.53 -28.91 -12.11
CA ILE A 15 26.42 -29.62 -11.48
C ILE A 15 26.47 -31.08 -11.94
N GLY A 16 26.78 -31.95 -10.99
CA GLY A 16 26.68 -33.40 -11.15
C GLY A 16 25.21 -33.89 -11.04
N ASP A 17 24.99 -35.08 -11.56
CA ASP A 17 23.73 -35.79 -11.75
C ASP A 17 22.76 -35.71 -10.57
N VAL A 18 21.50 -35.28 -10.84
CA VAL A 18 20.36 -35.36 -9.91
C VAL A 18 19.51 -36.55 -10.32
N GLU A 19 19.56 -37.61 -9.52
CA GLU A 19 18.66 -38.76 -9.60
C GLU A 19 17.22 -38.36 -9.26
N GLN A 20 16.30 -38.93 -10.02
CA GLN A 20 14.85 -38.79 -9.90
C GLN A 20 14.35 -39.34 -8.56
N GLY A 21 13.81 -38.49 -7.73
CA GLY A 21 13.01 -38.85 -6.56
C GLY A 21 11.72 -38.07 -6.54
N THR A 22 10.68 -38.59 -7.20
CA THR A 22 9.31 -38.11 -7.07
C THR A 22 8.78 -38.42 -5.67
N ARG A 23 8.92 -37.50 -4.72
CA ARG A 23 8.13 -37.52 -3.47
C ARG A 23 6.90 -36.65 -3.66
N SER A 24 5.74 -37.31 -3.65
CA SER A 24 4.44 -36.64 -3.55
C SER A 24 4.40 -35.84 -2.23
N LEU A 25 4.37 -34.52 -2.33
CA LEU A 25 4.16 -33.62 -1.19
C LEU A 25 2.72 -33.80 -0.70
N THR A 26 2.58 -34.38 0.47
CA THR A 26 1.30 -34.46 1.18
C THR A 26 0.87 -33.06 1.60
N SER A 27 -0.44 -32.81 1.62
CA SER A 27 -1.10 -31.52 1.87
C SER A 27 -0.82 -30.87 3.23
N ARG A 28 0.12 -31.41 4.02
CA ARG A 28 0.53 -30.90 5.35
C ARG A 28 1.73 -29.96 5.34
N ASP A 29 2.47 -29.84 4.23
CA ASP A 29 3.68 -28.99 4.16
C ASP A 29 3.45 -27.65 3.40
N ARG A 30 2.19 -27.26 3.20
CA ARG A 30 1.92 -25.92 2.71
C ARG A 30 2.03 -24.96 3.90
N PRO A 31 2.99 -24.01 3.90
CA PRO A 31 3.05 -23.01 4.97
C PRO A 31 1.70 -22.27 4.99
N GLU A 32 1.09 -22.19 6.17
CA GLU A 32 -0.14 -21.41 6.35
C GLU A 32 0.09 -20.00 5.81
N PRO A 33 -0.86 -19.43 5.04
CA PRO A 33 -0.76 -18.06 4.60
C PRO A 33 -0.78 -17.17 5.85
N LYS A 34 0.40 -16.73 6.28
CA LYS A 34 0.52 -15.68 7.30
C LYS A 34 -0.28 -14.49 6.75
N ASN A 35 -1.30 -14.06 7.49
CA ASN A 35 -2.15 -12.91 7.23
C ASN A 35 -1.34 -11.74 6.65
N MET A 36 -1.45 -11.54 5.35
CA MET A 36 -0.49 -10.74 4.58
C MET A 36 -1.08 -9.43 4.05
N CYS A 37 -2.35 -9.14 4.40
CA CYS A 37 -2.93 -7.83 4.15
C CYS A 37 -2.79 -6.97 5.40
N PRO A 38 -2.22 -5.75 5.32
CA PRO A 38 -2.26 -4.83 6.45
C PRO A 38 -3.72 -4.53 6.76
N THR A 39 -4.18 -4.97 7.93
CA THR A 39 -5.51 -4.63 8.42
C THR A 39 -5.58 -3.13 8.66
N ALA A 40 -6.79 -2.54 8.65
CA ALA A 40 -7.00 -1.13 9.03
C ALA A 40 -6.37 -0.79 10.40
N ASN A 41 -6.18 -1.78 11.27
CA ASN A 41 -5.43 -1.67 12.51
C ASN A 41 -3.92 -1.50 12.27
N GLN A 42 -3.31 -2.18 11.31
CA GLN A 42 -1.87 -2.01 11.01
C GLN A 42 -1.57 -0.63 10.42
N LEU A 43 -2.48 -0.07 9.62
CA LEU A 43 -2.38 1.33 9.18
C LEU A 43 -2.53 2.31 10.34
N LYS A 44 -3.38 2.01 11.34
CA LYS A 44 -3.47 2.78 12.59
C LYS A 44 -2.20 2.63 13.42
N ASP A 45 -1.63 1.42 13.52
CA ASP A 45 -0.38 1.17 14.25
C ASP A 45 0.80 1.93 13.62
N ASP A 46 0.81 2.11 12.29
CA ASP A 46 1.82 2.93 11.60
C ASP A 46 1.67 4.43 11.92
N LEU A 47 0.44 4.92 12.09
CA LEU A 47 0.16 6.30 12.56
C LEU A 47 0.51 6.48 14.04
N ASP A 48 0.49 5.41 14.82
CA ASP A 48 0.86 5.37 16.24
C ASP A 48 2.36 5.15 16.48
N ASP A 49 3.15 4.91 15.43
CA ASP A 49 4.61 4.79 15.52
C ASP A 49 5.23 6.05 16.14
N PRO A 50 6.04 5.92 17.20
CA PRO A 50 6.77 7.02 17.80
C PRO A 50 7.61 7.84 16.80
N SER A 51 8.17 7.18 15.79
CA SER A 51 8.98 7.82 14.74
C SER A 51 8.12 8.70 13.83
N PHE A 52 6.91 8.26 13.49
CA PHE A 52 5.97 9.05 12.70
C PHE A 52 5.46 10.27 13.48
N ARG A 53 5.15 10.11 14.77
CA ARG A 53 4.79 11.25 15.64
C ARG A 53 5.94 12.25 15.78
N GLU A 54 7.18 11.76 15.88
CA GLU A 54 8.39 12.62 15.90
C GLU A 54 8.50 13.41 14.59
N LEU A 55 8.32 12.76 13.44
CA LEU A 55 8.32 13.40 12.12
C LEU A 55 7.25 14.50 12.03
N ARG A 56 6.01 14.16 12.34
CA ARG A 56 4.87 15.10 12.30
C ARG A 56 5.10 16.33 13.19
N LEU A 57 5.72 16.15 14.38
CA LEU A 57 6.07 17.27 15.25
C LEU A 57 7.13 18.18 14.63
N LEU A 58 8.16 17.61 14.00
CA LEU A 58 9.21 18.39 13.34
C LEU A 58 8.65 19.15 12.12
N GLU A 59 7.75 18.57 11.37
CA GLU A 59 7.03 19.22 10.25
C GLU A 59 6.19 20.39 10.74
N GLU A 60 5.40 20.18 11.81
CA GLU A 60 4.52 21.24 12.36
C GLU A 60 5.34 22.40 12.92
N VAL A 61 6.45 22.12 13.59
CA VAL A 61 7.37 23.15 14.11
C VAL A 61 8.00 23.97 12.98
N GLU A 62 8.26 23.37 11.83
CA GLU A 62 8.80 24.07 10.65
C GLU A 62 7.77 24.98 9.99
N VAL A 63 6.54 24.49 9.86
CA VAL A 63 5.43 25.25 9.23
C VAL A 63 4.91 26.35 10.16
N SER A 64 4.80 26.05 11.45
CA SER A 64 4.22 26.93 12.47
C SER A 64 5.16 27.11 13.66
N PRO A 65 6.25 27.88 13.51
CA PRO A 65 7.23 28.08 14.58
C PRO A 65 6.63 28.70 15.84
N VAL A 66 5.67 29.62 15.69
CA VAL A 66 4.97 30.28 16.80
C VAL A 66 3.71 29.50 17.13
N THR A 67 3.81 28.55 18.03
CA THR A 67 2.69 27.66 18.33
C THR A 67 2.59 27.35 19.84
N SER A 68 1.42 26.86 20.26
CA SER A 68 1.20 26.38 21.63
C SER A 68 1.29 24.86 21.70
N GLN A 69 1.69 24.34 22.84
CA GLN A 69 1.73 22.89 23.06
C GLN A 69 0.33 22.24 22.90
N ARG A 70 -0.74 22.99 23.16
CA ARG A 70 -2.13 22.54 22.94
C ARG A 70 -2.42 22.41 21.44
N HIS A 71 -1.96 23.36 20.64
CA HIS A 71 -2.11 23.30 19.19
C HIS A 71 -1.35 22.10 18.61
N LEU A 72 -0.10 21.91 19.04
CA LEU A 72 0.70 20.73 18.64
C LEU A 72 -0.02 19.41 19.01
N ALA A 73 -0.63 19.32 20.20
CA ALA A 73 -1.37 18.14 20.61
C ALA A 73 -2.57 17.85 19.69
N VAL A 74 -3.29 18.89 19.27
CA VAL A 74 -4.42 18.76 18.32
C VAL A 74 -3.93 18.32 16.95
N GLN A 75 -2.89 18.96 16.41
CA GLN A 75 -2.34 18.61 15.08
C GLN A 75 -1.77 17.19 15.02
N LEU A 76 -1.17 16.74 16.11
CA LEU A 76 -0.64 15.37 16.23
C LEU A 76 -1.72 14.31 16.58
N GLY A 77 -2.94 14.72 16.91
CA GLY A 77 -3.99 13.81 17.37
C GLY A 77 -3.65 13.09 18.69
N VAL A 78 -2.86 13.71 19.59
CA VAL A 78 -2.41 13.09 20.84
C VAL A 78 -2.83 13.90 22.07
N ALA A 79 -2.82 13.26 23.24
CA ALA A 79 -3.03 13.96 24.50
C ALA A 79 -1.95 15.03 24.75
N LEU A 80 -2.32 16.15 25.38
CA LEU A 80 -1.40 17.26 25.68
C LEU A 80 -0.13 16.83 26.42
N GLY A 81 -0.25 15.87 27.34
CA GLY A 81 0.89 15.31 28.06
C GLY A 81 1.90 14.62 27.14
N VAL A 82 1.41 13.90 26.12
CA VAL A 82 2.25 13.22 25.12
C VAL A 82 2.96 14.25 24.23
N ALA A 83 2.22 15.26 23.72
CA ALA A 83 2.83 16.34 22.95
C ALA A 83 3.93 17.06 23.72
N ASN A 84 3.70 17.37 25.01
CA ASN A 84 4.69 17.99 25.89
C ASN A 84 5.93 17.11 26.07
N LEU A 85 5.74 15.80 26.24
CA LEU A 85 6.84 14.86 26.37
C LEU A 85 7.68 14.81 25.08
N LEU A 86 7.02 14.74 23.92
CA LEU A 86 7.69 14.75 22.62
C LEU A 86 8.51 16.03 22.42
N VAL A 87 7.92 17.21 22.65
CA VAL A 87 8.61 18.50 22.55
C VAL A 87 9.86 18.54 23.45
N ARG A 88 9.73 18.11 24.73
CA ARG A 88 10.85 18.08 25.67
C ARG A 88 11.95 17.12 25.21
N ASN A 89 11.57 15.95 24.70
CA ASN A 89 12.53 14.95 24.21
C ASN A 89 13.30 15.48 23.00
N LEU A 90 12.62 16.12 22.04
CA LEU A 90 13.26 16.71 20.86
C LEU A 90 14.17 17.89 21.23
N ALA A 91 13.75 18.74 22.18
CA ALA A 91 14.56 19.81 22.68
C ALA A 91 15.81 19.28 23.44
N LYS A 92 15.63 18.23 24.27
CA LYS A 92 16.73 17.57 24.97
C LYS A 92 17.74 16.92 24.03
N LYS A 93 17.27 16.33 22.94
CA LYS A 93 18.11 15.75 21.86
C LYS A 93 18.77 16.83 20.98
N GLY A 94 18.39 18.10 21.16
CA GLY A 94 18.92 19.21 20.36
C GLY A 94 18.35 19.33 18.95
N TYR A 95 17.25 18.69 18.65
CA TYR A 95 16.60 18.77 17.33
C TYR A 95 15.74 20.02 17.17
N ILE A 96 15.18 20.54 18.27
CA ILE A 96 14.44 21.79 18.29
C ILE A 96 15.00 22.70 19.36
N ARG A 97 14.91 24.01 19.12
CA ARG A 97 15.17 25.06 20.10
C ARG A 97 13.85 25.73 20.46
N ALA A 98 13.51 25.75 21.73
CA ALA A 98 12.32 26.42 22.25
C ALA A 98 12.75 27.73 22.89
N THR A 99 12.23 28.86 22.42
CA THR A 99 12.44 30.21 23.00
C THR A 99 11.10 30.81 23.38
N ARG A 100 11.07 31.57 24.48
CA ARG A 100 9.86 32.21 24.95
C ARG A 100 9.68 33.55 24.26
N ALA A 101 8.59 33.71 23.48
CA ALA A 101 8.28 34.95 22.77
C ALA A 101 7.35 35.89 23.54
N GLY A 102 6.69 35.38 24.56
CA GLY A 102 5.75 36.14 25.37
C GLY A 102 5.23 35.35 26.58
N TRP A 103 4.20 35.84 27.30
CA TRP A 103 3.70 35.18 28.52
C TRP A 103 3.26 33.71 28.27
N LYS A 104 2.56 33.42 27.16
CA LYS A 104 2.03 32.07 26.85
C LYS A 104 2.46 31.57 25.47
N GLN A 105 3.35 32.29 24.79
CA GLN A 105 3.79 31.95 23.45
C GLN A 105 5.23 31.40 23.48
N TRP A 106 5.41 30.27 22.82
CA TRP A 106 6.68 29.65 22.57
C TRP A 106 6.98 29.70 21.07
N VAL A 107 8.23 29.94 20.75
CA VAL A 107 8.77 29.81 19.40
C VAL A 107 9.64 28.57 19.37
N TYR A 108 9.31 27.67 18.51
CA TYR A 108 10.07 26.44 18.26
C TYR A 108 10.76 26.58 16.91
N ASN A 109 12.06 26.34 16.89
CA ASN A 109 12.83 26.35 15.65
C ASN A 109 13.58 25.04 15.51
N LEU A 110 13.63 24.50 14.29
CA LEU A 110 14.49 23.38 13.98
C LEU A 110 15.95 23.81 14.07
N THR A 111 16.77 22.95 14.65
CA THR A 111 18.23 23.08 14.56
C THR A 111 18.74 22.40 13.28
N PRO A 112 19.98 22.63 12.84
CA PRO A 112 20.57 21.84 11.75
C PRO A 112 20.49 20.34 11.96
N SER A 113 20.71 19.87 13.22
CA SER A 113 20.52 18.47 13.60
C SER A 113 19.06 18.03 13.50
N GLY A 114 18.10 18.92 13.81
CA GLY A 114 16.67 18.67 13.66
C GLY A 114 16.24 18.51 12.20
N VAL A 115 16.79 19.35 11.31
CA VAL A 115 16.57 19.23 9.86
C VAL A 115 17.08 17.87 9.35
N GLY A 116 18.30 17.48 9.73
CA GLY A 116 18.86 16.17 9.39
C GLY A 116 18.02 15.02 9.94
N ARG A 117 17.54 15.14 11.18
CA ARG A 117 16.65 14.13 11.80
C ARG A 117 15.33 14.02 11.05
N LYS A 118 14.70 15.14 10.69
CA LYS A 118 13.48 15.18 9.90
C LYS A 118 13.68 14.47 8.56
N ALA A 119 14.74 14.78 7.82
CA ALA A 119 15.05 14.14 6.55
C ALA A 119 15.19 12.63 6.69
N ASN A 120 15.91 12.14 7.71
CA ASN A 120 16.06 10.70 7.96
C ASN A 120 14.72 10.01 8.29
N LEU A 121 13.87 10.67 9.08
CA LEU A 121 12.55 10.15 9.41
C LEU A 121 11.63 10.11 8.17
N THR A 122 11.70 11.14 7.33
CA THR A 122 10.97 11.18 6.05
C THR A 122 11.38 10.03 5.14
N LEU A 123 12.69 9.78 4.99
CA LEU A 123 13.19 8.66 4.19
C LEU A 123 12.72 7.31 4.76
N ALA A 124 12.82 7.13 6.08
CA ALA A 124 12.34 5.90 6.73
C ALA A 124 10.83 5.69 6.56
N TYR A 125 10.05 6.77 6.59
CA TYR A 125 8.61 6.71 6.30
C TYR A 125 8.34 6.32 4.85
N VAL A 126 9.03 6.93 3.89
CA VAL A 126 8.92 6.58 2.46
C VAL A 126 9.29 5.12 2.23
N ASP A 127 10.39 4.63 2.80
CA ASP A 127 10.81 3.23 2.67
C ASP A 127 9.75 2.27 3.23
N ARG A 128 9.10 2.63 4.33
CA ARG A 128 8.00 1.84 4.92
C ARG A 128 6.79 1.79 3.99
N VAL A 129 6.35 2.94 3.48
CA VAL A 129 5.24 3.04 2.54
C VAL A 129 5.52 2.22 1.28
N LEU A 130 6.72 2.35 0.72
CA LEU A 130 7.14 1.55 -0.44
C LEU A 130 7.21 0.04 -0.12
N GLY A 131 7.57 -0.32 1.10
CA GLY A 131 7.54 -1.70 1.59
C GLY A 131 6.13 -2.29 1.62
N HIS A 132 5.16 -1.53 2.10
CA HIS A 132 3.73 -1.92 2.06
C HIS A 132 3.24 -2.04 0.62
N TYR A 133 3.58 -1.09 -0.23
CA TYR A 133 3.24 -1.10 -1.65
C TYR A 133 3.76 -2.36 -2.37
N ARG A 134 5.04 -2.73 -2.15
CA ARG A 134 5.62 -3.95 -2.71
C ARG A 134 4.89 -5.20 -2.25
N ARG A 135 4.52 -5.27 -0.95
CA ARG A 135 3.81 -6.42 -0.38
C ARG A 135 2.41 -6.58 -0.98
N VAL A 136 1.66 -5.49 -1.10
CA VAL A 136 0.33 -5.52 -1.77
C VAL A 136 0.47 -5.98 -3.21
N ARG A 137 1.50 -5.51 -3.92
CA ARG A 137 1.80 -5.91 -5.28
C ARG A 137 2.13 -7.41 -5.41
N GLU A 138 2.89 -7.98 -4.46
CA GLU A 138 3.19 -9.42 -4.41
C GLU A 138 1.91 -10.24 -4.20
N ILE A 139 1.06 -9.86 -3.25
CA ILE A 139 -0.23 -10.53 -3.01
C ILE A 139 -1.10 -10.53 -4.27
N LEU A 140 -1.21 -9.37 -4.94
CA LEU A 140 -1.95 -9.25 -6.19
C LEU A 140 -1.44 -10.17 -7.27
N ARG A 141 -0.13 -10.20 -7.42
CA ARG A 141 0.53 -11.04 -8.40
C ARG A 141 0.22 -12.52 -8.14
N ASP A 142 0.38 -12.95 -6.88
CA ASP A 142 0.13 -14.34 -6.47
C ASP A 142 -1.34 -14.74 -6.71
N ASP A 143 -2.29 -13.85 -6.39
CA ASP A 143 -3.73 -14.08 -6.64
C ASP A 143 -4.06 -14.15 -8.14
N MET A 144 -3.28 -13.50 -8.99
CA MET A 144 -3.49 -13.45 -10.44
C MET A 144 -2.64 -14.46 -11.23
N GLU A 145 -1.61 -15.06 -10.64
CA GLU A 145 -0.73 -16.03 -11.33
C GLU A 145 -1.48 -17.22 -11.92
N GLY A 146 -2.61 -17.63 -11.31
CA GLY A 146 -3.47 -18.70 -11.80
C GLY A 146 -4.39 -18.31 -12.96
N MET A 147 -4.43 -17.04 -13.39
CA MET A 147 -5.46 -16.55 -14.32
C MET A 147 -5.04 -16.54 -15.79
N ALA A 148 -3.87 -17.06 -16.15
CA ALA A 148 -3.36 -17.09 -17.54
C ALA A 148 -3.55 -15.75 -18.30
N LEU A 149 -3.27 -14.63 -17.63
CA LEU A 149 -3.38 -13.29 -18.22
C LEU A 149 -2.22 -13.04 -19.18
N GLY A 150 -2.52 -12.47 -20.34
CA GLY A 150 -1.55 -12.14 -21.38
C GLY A 150 -1.74 -10.74 -21.94
N GLN A 151 -0.94 -10.39 -22.95
CA GLN A 151 -0.98 -9.07 -23.59
C GLN A 151 -2.35 -8.75 -24.21
N ASP A 152 -3.07 -9.76 -24.69
CA ASP A 152 -4.39 -9.62 -25.29
C ASP A 152 -5.54 -9.65 -24.28
N SER A 153 -5.23 -9.88 -23.00
CA SER A 153 -6.24 -9.88 -21.94
C SER A 153 -6.74 -8.46 -21.69
N ARG A 154 -8.04 -8.24 -21.82
CA ARG A 154 -8.68 -6.98 -21.48
C ARG A 154 -9.23 -7.03 -20.06
N MET A 155 -8.82 -6.10 -19.22
CA MET A 155 -9.18 -6.03 -17.81
C MET A 155 -9.94 -4.75 -17.52
N ALA A 156 -10.94 -4.83 -16.65
CA ALA A 156 -11.62 -3.65 -16.12
C ALA A 156 -11.22 -3.43 -14.67
N ILE A 157 -11.05 -2.16 -14.29
CA ILE A 157 -10.85 -1.74 -12.90
C ILE A 157 -12.02 -0.82 -12.52
N TYR A 158 -12.80 -1.24 -11.53
CA TYR A 158 -13.85 -0.42 -10.94
C TYR A 158 -13.31 0.33 -9.72
N GLY A 159 -13.15 1.63 -9.87
CA GLY A 159 -12.56 2.57 -8.90
C GLY A 159 -11.30 3.23 -9.43
N ALA A 160 -11.39 4.53 -9.73
CA ALA A 160 -10.28 5.36 -10.21
C ALA A 160 -9.63 6.13 -9.05
N GLY A 161 -9.04 5.41 -8.10
CA GLY A 161 -8.34 5.94 -6.94
C GLY A 161 -6.99 5.25 -6.73
N GLU A 162 -6.35 5.49 -5.57
CA GLU A 162 -5.02 4.96 -5.23
C GLU A 162 -4.95 3.42 -5.36
N MET A 163 -6.00 2.71 -4.97
CA MET A 163 -6.07 1.26 -5.12
C MET A 163 -6.16 0.86 -6.61
N GLY A 164 -6.89 1.61 -7.42
CA GLY A 164 -6.98 1.40 -8.87
C GLY A 164 -5.64 1.61 -9.57
N GLU A 165 -4.88 2.63 -9.16
CA GLU A 165 -3.51 2.86 -9.64
C GLU A 165 -2.59 1.68 -9.31
N LEU A 166 -2.66 1.20 -8.08
CA LEU A 166 -1.86 0.06 -7.64
C LEU A 166 -2.16 -1.20 -8.47
N MET A 167 -3.44 -1.51 -8.64
CA MET A 167 -3.89 -2.63 -9.47
C MET A 167 -3.44 -2.50 -10.93
N TYR A 168 -3.57 -1.31 -11.49
CA TYR A 168 -3.10 -1.02 -12.84
C TYR A 168 -1.61 -1.31 -13.01
N LEU A 169 -0.78 -0.85 -12.06
CA LEU A 169 0.67 -1.07 -12.10
C LEU A 169 1.00 -2.57 -12.04
N VAL A 170 0.29 -3.34 -11.21
CA VAL A 170 0.49 -4.80 -11.15
C VAL A 170 0.11 -5.46 -12.47
N LEU A 171 -1.05 -5.12 -13.06
CA LEU A 171 -1.45 -5.64 -14.36
C LEU A 171 -0.43 -5.32 -15.45
N ARG A 172 0.11 -4.10 -15.45
CA ARG A 172 1.17 -3.69 -16.40
C ARG A 172 2.44 -4.52 -16.24
N ASP A 173 2.84 -4.82 -15.00
CA ASP A 173 3.99 -5.67 -14.73
C ASP A 173 3.78 -7.13 -15.18
N MET A 174 2.54 -7.61 -15.15
CA MET A 174 2.16 -8.93 -15.66
C MET A 174 2.03 -8.96 -17.18
N GLY A 175 2.26 -7.84 -17.86
CA GLY A 175 2.20 -7.72 -19.32
C GLY A 175 0.81 -7.42 -19.88
N VAL A 176 -0.20 -7.19 -19.05
CA VAL A 176 -1.54 -6.78 -19.51
C VAL A 176 -1.48 -5.34 -20.00
N THR A 177 -1.85 -5.12 -21.26
CA THR A 177 -1.78 -3.80 -21.91
C THR A 177 -3.13 -3.11 -22.02
N GLN A 178 -4.22 -3.88 -22.02
CA GLN A 178 -5.58 -3.38 -22.21
C GLN A 178 -6.30 -3.31 -20.85
N VAL A 179 -6.34 -2.12 -20.27
CA VAL A 179 -6.97 -1.87 -18.97
C VAL A 179 -7.86 -0.64 -19.09
N ASP A 180 -9.15 -0.81 -18.80
CA ASP A 180 -10.14 0.27 -18.75
C ASP A 180 -10.54 0.56 -17.30
N PHE A 181 -10.72 1.84 -16.99
CA PHE A 181 -11.20 2.29 -15.68
C PHE A 181 -12.67 2.65 -15.73
N PHE A 182 -13.40 2.23 -14.71
CA PHE A 182 -14.81 2.52 -14.51
C PHE A 182 -15.05 3.13 -13.13
N ASP A 183 -15.99 4.06 -13.06
CA ASP A 183 -16.49 4.61 -11.80
C ASP A 183 -17.98 4.96 -11.95
N ILE A 184 -18.69 5.17 -10.82
CA ILE A 184 -20.11 5.57 -10.82
C ILE A 184 -20.31 6.86 -11.61
N LYS A 185 -19.31 7.75 -11.58
CA LYS A 185 -19.27 8.98 -12.38
C LYS A 185 -18.10 8.92 -13.33
N GLY A 186 -18.39 8.58 -14.57
CA GLY A 186 -17.41 8.64 -15.65
C GLY A 186 -17.01 10.07 -16.05
N GLY A 187 -16.09 10.17 -17.01
CA GLY A 187 -15.67 11.43 -17.64
C GLY A 187 -14.44 12.10 -17.03
N SER A 188 -13.94 11.63 -15.89
CA SER A 188 -12.66 12.09 -15.32
C SER A 188 -11.47 11.48 -16.08
N SER A 189 -10.30 12.16 -16.04
CA SER A 189 -9.04 11.58 -16.53
C SER A 189 -8.28 10.94 -15.37
N PHE A 190 -7.83 9.71 -15.57
CA PHE A 190 -7.04 8.96 -14.60
C PHE A 190 -5.92 8.19 -15.31
N LEU A 191 -4.68 8.38 -14.89
CA LEU A 191 -3.47 7.77 -15.48
C LEU A 191 -3.37 7.93 -17.01
N GLY A 192 -3.83 9.07 -17.53
CA GLY A 192 -3.84 9.36 -18.98
C GLY A 192 -4.97 8.69 -19.77
N THR A 193 -5.88 8.00 -19.09
CA THR A 193 -7.05 7.33 -19.68
C THR A 193 -8.34 8.00 -19.18
N THR A 194 -9.39 8.00 -19.99
CA THR A 194 -10.70 8.48 -19.55
C THR A 194 -11.40 7.41 -18.73
N VAL A 195 -11.83 7.76 -17.53
CA VAL A 195 -12.66 6.90 -16.69
C VAL A 195 -14.06 6.80 -17.31
N ARG A 196 -14.54 5.58 -17.56
CA ARG A 196 -15.84 5.33 -18.15
C ARG A 196 -16.91 5.23 -17.07
N ASP A 197 -18.15 5.50 -17.43
CA ASP A 197 -19.29 5.27 -16.54
C ASP A 197 -19.48 3.77 -16.28
N LEU A 198 -19.74 3.39 -15.02
CA LEU A 198 -19.90 2.00 -14.63
C LEU A 198 -21.00 1.29 -15.42
N GLY A 199 -22.11 2.00 -15.72
CA GLY A 199 -23.21 1.46 -16.52
C GLY A 199 -22.86 1.18 -17.98
N SER A 200 -21.71 1.66 -18.47
CA SER A 200 -21.24 1.41 -19.82
C SER A 200 -20.33 0.18 -19.96
N ILE A 201 -20.16 -0.58 -18.88
CA ILE A 201 -19.36 -1.80 -18.92
C ILE A 201 -20.07 -2.88 -19.75
N GLU A 202 -19.34 -3.48 -20.66
CA GLU A 202 -19.78 -4.67 -21.40
C GLU A 202 -19.03 -5.88 -20.84
N PRO A 203 -19.68 -6.69 -19.97
CA PRO A 203 -18.99 -7.73 -19.21
C PRO A 203 -18.24 -8.76 -20.05
N ASP A 204 -18.71 -9.01 -21.29
CA ASP A 204 -18.12 -10.01 -22.19
C ASP A 204 -16.80 -9.54 -22.83
N GLU A 205 -16.54 -8.25 -22.85
CA GLU A 205 -15.28 -7.70 -23.35
C GLU A 205 -14.10 -7.92 -22.38
N TYR A 206 -14.39 -8.21 -21.10
CA TYR A 206 -13.37 -8.28 -20.05
C TYR A 206 -13.18 -9.72 -19.55
N VAL A 207 -11.92 -10.11 -19.42
CA VAL A 207 -11.54 -11.39 -18.79
C VAL A 207 -11.92 -11.35 -17.31
N LYS A 208 -11.62 -10.24 -16.63
CA LYS A 208 -11.98 -10.01 -15.23
C LYS A 208 -12.25 -8.52 -14.98
N VAL A 209 -13.01 -8.27 -13.91
CA VAL A 209 -13.30 -6.94 -13.37
C VAL A 209 -12.78 -6.86 -11.93
N MET A 210 -11.85 -5.96 -11.68
CA MET A 210 -11.21 -5.77 -10.37
C MET A 210 -11.91 -4.66 -9.59
N VAL A 211 -12.30 -4.93 -8.34
CA VAL A 211 -12.89 -3.94 -7.44
C VAL A 211 -11.78 -3.22 -6.67
N ALA A 212 -11.55 -1.96 -6.98
CA ALA A 212 -10.45 -1.15 -6.47
C ALA A 212 -10.88 -0.20 -5.34
N PHE A 213 -11.51 -0.76 -4.31
CA PHE A 213 -11.95 -0.03 -3.12
C PHE A 213 -11.40 -0.69 -1.86
N SER A 214 -11.18 0.12 -0.80
CA SER A 214 -10.73 -0.35 0.51
C SER A 214 -11.89 -0.58 1.50
N SER A 215 -13.08 -0.05 1.21
CA SER A 215 -14.30 -0.20 2.00
C SER A 215 -15.48 -0.55 1.12
N ASP A 216 -16.58 -0.98 1.74
CA ASP A 216 -17.87 -1.21 1.07
C ASP A 216 -17.82 -2.19 -0.13
N ILE A 217 -16.89 -3.15 -0.05
CA ILE A 217 -16.62 -4.10 -1.14
C ILE A 217 -17.86 -4.91 -1.52
N ALA A 218 -18.67 -5.28 -0.53
CA ALA A 218 -19.92 -6.02 -0.77
C ALA A 218 -20.91 -5.20 -1.61
N GLU A 219 -21.03 -3.90 -1.33
CA GLU A 219 -21.85 -2.96 -2.11
C GLU A 219 -21.32 -2.82 -3.54
N LYS A 220 -20.01 -2.58 -3.68
CA LYS A 220 -19.36 -2.44 -5.00
C LYS A 220 -19.47 -3.71 -5.84
N ARG A 221 -19.43 -4.86 -5.20
CA ARG A 221 -19.69 -6.15 -5.87
C ARG A 221 -21.15 -6.30 -6.30
N ALA A 222 -22.10 -5.82 -5.47
CA ALA A 222 -23.52 -5.79 -5.83
C ALA A 222 -23.78 -4.84 -7.00
N ASP A 223 -23.12 -3.68 -7.07
CA ASP A 223 -23.18 -2.76 -8.22
C ASP A 223 -22.82 -3.50 -9.53
N LEU A 224 -21.70 -4.22 -9.56
CA LEU A 224 -21.25 -4.98 -10.72
C LEU A 224 -22.23 -6.10 -11.12
N ARG A 225 -22.80 -6.81 -10.14
CA ARG A 225 -23.82 -7.83 -10.40
C ARG A 225 -25.09 -7.22 -11.03
N SER A 226 -25.50 -6.04 -10.57
CA SER A 226 -26.69 -5.36 -11.06
C SER A 226 -26.62 -5.00 -12.54
N ILE A 227 -25.40 -4.81 -13.08
CA ILE A 227 -25.13 -4.52 -14.48
C ILE A 227 -24.74 -5.77 -15.30
N GLY A 228 -24.90 -6.98 -14.72
CA GLY A 228 -24.73 -8.23 -15.42
C GLY A 228 -23.33 -8.83 -15.39
N VAL A 229 -22.41 -8.32 -14.56
CA VAL A 229 -21.08 -8.93 -14.40
C VAL A 229 -21.22 -10.20 -13.56
N ASP A 230 -20.80 -11.34 -14.12
CA ASP A 230 -20.78 -12.63 -13.43
C ASP A 230 -19.78 -12.62 -12.26
N ASP A 231 -20.15 -13.23 -11.13
CA ASP A 231 -19.31 -13.30 -9.94
C ASP A 231 -17.95 -13.96 -10.19
N SER A 232 -17.89 -14.90 -11.11
CA SER A 232 -16.64 -15.55 -11.50
C SER A 232 -15.65 -14.59 -12.17
N LYS A 233 -16.15 -13.50 -12.75
CA LYS A 233 -15.33 -12.43 -13.35
C LYS A 233 -14.89 -11.37 -12.36
N ILE A 234 -15.54 -11.26 -11.18
CA ILE A 234 -15.25 -10.22 -10.19
C ILE A 234 -14.08 -10.64 -9.30
N ILE A 235 -13.05 -9.81 -9.26
CA ILE A 235 -11.92 -9.96 -8.36
C ILE A 235 -12.00 -8.89 -7.28
N THR A 236 -11.97 -9.32 -6.01
CA THR A 236 -11.90 -8.45 -4.85
C THR A 236 -10.69 -8.80 -4.01
N PHE A 237 -10.01 -7.77 -3.48
CA PHE A 237 -8.78 -7.93 -2.72
C PHE A 237 -8.94 -8.54 -1.32
N LEU A 238 -10.10 -8.40 -0.72
CA LEU A 238 -10.35 -8.75 0.67
C LEU A 238 -11.18 -10.03 0.77
N ARG A 239 -10.59 -11.17 0.44
CA ARG A 239 -11.17 -12.48 0.83
C ARG A 239 -10.99 -12.81 2.32
N ALA A 240 -10.27 -12.00 3.07
CA ALA A 240 -9.85 -12.35 4.43
C ALA A 240 -10.79 -11.91 5.55
N SER A 241 -11.90 -11.19 5.27
CA SER A 241 -12.81 -10.71 6.33
C SER A 241 -14.14 -11.47 6.48
N GLU A 242 -14.50 -12.33 5.51
CA GLU A 242 -15.79 -13.07 5.59
C GLU A 242 -15.72 -14.43 6.31
N ALA A 243 -14.56 -14.82 6.83
CA ALA A 243 -14.37 -16.14 7.48
C ALA A 243 -14.48 -16.13 9.02
N VAL A 244 -14.87 -15.01 9.65
CA VAL A 244 -14.93 -14.90 11.14
C VAL A 244 -16.34 -14.64 11.69
N GLU A 245 -17.39 -14.74 10.90
CA GLU A 245 -18.76 -14.73 11.43
C GLU A 245 -19.51 -16.02 11.09
N VAL A 246 -19.07 -17.15 11.60
CA VAL A 246 -19.94 -18.32 11.86
C VAL A 246 -19.31 -19.14 13.00
N THR A 247 -19.60 -18.85 14.23
CA THR A 247 -20.05 -19.80 15.27
C THR A 247 -20.29 -19.05 16.57
#